data_effcbebb6f57f45d092a6f69a4fadbe0
#
_entry.id   effcbebb6f57f45d092a6f69a4fadbe0
#
_cell.length_a   1.000
_cell.length_b   1.000
_cell.length_c   1.000
_cell.angle_alpha   90.00
_cell.angle_beta   90.00
_cell.angle_gamma   90.00
#
_symmetry.space_group_name_H-M   'P 1'
#
loop_
_entity.id
_entity.type
_entity.pdbx_description
1 polymer ?
#
loop_
_entity_poly.entity_id
_entity_poly.type
_entity_poly.pdbx_seq_one_letter_code
_entity_poly.pdbx_strand_id
1 'polypeptide(L)'
;AQSDQLGVITYSPLGGGLLSGKYGVERRPEDGRLATNKMYQARYGDPINYEVAERLTAYAAAHGHHPATLAVAWVMSHPAVTAPIIGARNLEQLEPSLKAAELAMTPELRAEISALSPEPPPATDRSEEKLGFTYRGALAR
;
A
#
# COMPACT_ATOMS: atom_id res chain seq x y z
N ALA A 1 9.17 -12.04 -14.05
CA ALA A 1 10.14 -12.20 -12.96
C ALA A 1 10.23 -13.67 -12.53
N GLN A 2 9.11 -14.32 -12.18
CA GLN A 2 9.13 -15.74 -11.75
C GLN A 2 9.68 -16.67 -12.82
N SER A 3 9.24 -16.51 -14.09
CA SER A 3 9.74 -17.31 -15.21
C SER A 3 11.26 -17.21 -15.41
N ASP A 4 11.83 -16.06 -15.10
CA ASP A 4 13.27 -15.78 -15.29
C ASP A 4 14.07 -15.85 -13.99
N GLN A 5 13.43 -16.29 -12.89
CA GLN A 5 14.02 -16.41 -11.54
C GLN A 5 14.64 -15.09 -11.03
N LEU A 6 14.05 -13.94 -11.39
CA LEU A 6 14.50 -12.63 -10.93
C LEU A 6 13.93 -12.30 -9.56
N GLY A 7 14.78 -11.82 -8.67
CA GLY A 7 14.36 -11.25 -7.39
C GLY A 7 13.56 -9.97 -7.59
N VAL A 8 12.41 -9.85 -6.89
CA VAL A 8 11.54 -8.67 -6.94
C VAL A 8 11.54 -7.98 -5.59
N ILE A 9 12.04 -6.74 -5.58
CA ILE A 9 11.98 -5.86 -4.41
C ILE A 9 10.94 -4.79 -4.68
N THR A 10 9.88 -4.77 -3.86
CA THR A 10 8.80 -3.80 -3.98
C THR A 10 9.00 -2.63 -3.02
N TYR A 11 8.58 -1.43 -3.40
CA TYR A 11 8.62 -0.25 -2.54
C TYR A 11 7.22 0.26 -2.21
N SER A 12 7.11 1.06 -1.15
CA SER A 12 5.85 1.68 -0.70
C SER A 12 4.71 0.69 -0.40
N PRO A 13 4.92 -0.37 0.37
CA PRO A 13 3.84 -1.32 0.71
C PRO A 13 2.67 -0.68 1.46
N LEU A 14 2.87 0.51 2.04
CA LEU A 14 1.83 1.30 2.72
C LEU A 14 1.26 2.43 1.86
N GLY A 15 1.54 2.50 0.56
CA GLY A 15 1.01 3.57 -0.30
C GLY A 15 1.36 4.99 0.20
N GLY A 16 2.63 5.23 0.57
CA GLY A 16 3.05 6.52 1.13
C GLY A 16 2.50 6.81 2.54
N GLY A 17 2.01 5.80 3.23
CA GLY A 17 1.40 5.88 4.55
C GLY A 17 -0.13 5.82 4.54
N LEU A 18 -0.77 5.73 3.37
CA LEU A 18 -2.22 5.61 3.23
C LEU A 18 -2.78 4.45 4.06
N LEU A 19 -2.13 3.28 4.01
CA LEU A 19 -2.56 2.06 4.69
C LEU A 19 -2.02 1.93 6.12
N SER A 20 -1.58 3.03 6.74
CA SER A 20 -1.05 3.02 8.12
C SER A 20 -2.12 3.11 9.22
N GLY A 21 -3.41 3.18 8.86
CA GLY A 21 -4.53 3.32 9.81
C GLY A 21 -4.89 4.76 10.16
N LYS A 22 -4.09 5.74 9.77
CA LYS A 22 -4.36 7.16 10.06
C LYS A 22 -5.22 7.86 8.99
N TYR A 23 -5.41 7.25 7.83
CA TYR A 23 -6.23 7.78 6.73
C TYR A 23 -7.55 7.02 6.61
N GLY A 24 -8.58 7.71 6.16
CA GLY A 24 -9.92 7.23 5.84
C GLY A 24 -10.68 8.29 5.08
N VAL A 25 -11.95 8.05 4.81
CA VAL A 25 -12.80 8.98 4.03
C VAL A 25 -12.80 10.37 4.67
N GLU A 26 -13.08 10.45 5.97
CA GLU A 26 -13.12 11.71 6.73
C GLU A 26 -11.81 12.02 7.49
N ARG A 27 -10.87 11.07 7.52
CA ARG A 27 -9.59 11.23 8.23
C ARG A 27 -8.46 11.49 7.25
N ARG A 28 -8.02 12.73 7.16
CA ARG A 28 -6.97 13.18 6.23
C ARG A 28 -5.98 14.09 6.96
N PRO A 29 -4.96 13.52 7.66
CA PRO A 29 -3.96 14.31 8.35
C PRO A 29 -3.25 15.30 7.43
N GLU A 30 -3.10 16.54 7.88
CA GLU A 30 -2.49 17.63 7.10
C GLU A 30 -0.95 17.53 7.01
N ASP A 31 -0.32 16.80 7.94
CA ASP A 31 1.14 16.66 8.05
C ASP A 31 1.72 15.45 7.30
N GLY A 32 0.88 14.65 6.66
CA GLY A 32 1.27 13.43 5.96
C GLY A 32 1.81 13.67 4.54
N ARG A 33 2.50 12.68 3.99
CA ARG A 33 3.01 12.72 2.60
C ARG A 33 1.89 12.96 1.58
N LEU A 34 0.69 12.41 1.84
CA LEU A 34 -0.46 12.60 0.96
C LEU A 34 -0.99 14.04 0.99
N ALA A 35 -0.77 14.78 2.07
CA ALA A 35 -1.16 16.18 2.16
C ALA A 35 -0.10 17.14 1.60
N THR A 36 1.19 16.83 1.81
CA THR A 36 2.29 17.76 1.55
C THR A 36 3.05 17.53 0.25
N ASN A 37 2.87 16.37 -0.40
CA ASN A 37 3.61 16.00 -1.60
C ASN A 37 2.69 15.72 -2.79
N LYS A 38 2.74 16.60 -3.80
CA LYS A 38 1.91 16.53 -5.01
C LYS A 38 2.00 15.20 -5.76
N MET A 39 3.18 14.57 -5.79
CA MET A 39 3.36 13.26 -6.45
C MET A 39 2.57 12.16 -5.73
N TYR A 40 2.56 12.17 -4.40
CA TYR A 40 1.77 11.22 -3.62
C TYR A 40 0.27 11.51 -3.73
N GLN A 41 -0.13 12.79 -3.77
CA GLN A 41 -1.52 13.18 -4.03
C GLN A 41 -2.00 12.69 -5.40
N ALA A 42 -1.21 12.90 -6.45
CA ALA A 42 -1.55 12.42 -7.79
C ALA A 42 -1.65 10.89 -7.87
N ARG A 43 -0.80 10.17 -7.13
CA ARG A 43 -0.75 8.70 -7.15
C ARG A 43 -1.82 8.04 -6.29
N TYR A 44 -2.11 8.61 -5.13
CA TYR A 44 -2.94 7.96 -4.09
C TYR A 44 -4.14 8.80 -3.66
N GLY A 45 -4.35 10.00 -4.22
CA GLY A 45 -5.39 10.94 -3.80
C GLY A 45 -6.80 10.62 -4.28
N ASP A 46 -6.98 9.58 -5.08
CA ASP A 46 -8.31 9.14 -5.52
C ASP A 46 -9.16 8.76 -4.29
N PRO A 47 -10.42 9.23 -4.20
CA PRO A 47 -11.35 8.89 -3.12
C PRO A 47 -11.44 7.40 -2.80
N ILE A 48 -11.45 6.53 -3.81
CA ILE A 48 -11.51 5.08 -3.62
C ILE A 48 -10.36 4.54 -2.76
N ASN A 49 -9.17 5.15 -2.84
CA ASN A 49 -8.02 4.74 -2.04
C ASN A 49 -8.23 5.00 -0.55
N TYR A 50 -8.91 6.09 -0.20
CA TYR A 50 -9.28 6.39 1.19
C TYR A 50 -10.36 5.45 1.71
N GLU A 51 -11.32 5.06 0.88
CA GLU A 51 -12.30 4.04 1.23
C GLU A 51 -11.64 2.68 1.50
N VAL A 52 -10.69 2.27 0.64
CA VAL A 52 -9.91 1.05 0.84
C VAL A 52 -9.09 1.12 2.13
N ALA A 53 -8.44 2.25 2.41
CA ALA A 53 -7.69 2.46 3.65
C ALA A 53 -8.58 2.35 4.90
N GLU A 54 -9.80 2.86 4.82
CA GLU A 54 -10.78 2.77 5.90
C GLU A 54 -11.26 1.33 6.11
N ARG A 55 -11.61 0.61 5.02
CA ARG A 55 -11.99 -0.81 5.07
C ARG A 55 -10.87 -1.67 5.66
N LEU A 56 -9.61 -1.46 5.23
CA LEU A 56 -8.46 -2.18 5.79
C LEU A 56 -8.28 -1.88 7.28
N THR A 57 -8.47 -0.63 7.70
CA THR A 57 -8.36 -0.23 9.11
C THR A 57 -9.44 -0.92 9.95
N ALA A 58 -10.68 -0.93 9.48
CA ALA A 58 -11.80 -1.60 10.14
C ALA A 58 -11.58 -3.12 10.21
N TYR A 59 -11.15 -3.73 9.10
CA TYR A 59 -10.83 -5.15 9.04
C TYR A 59 -9.72 -5.52 10.04
N ALA A 60 -8.64 -4.75 10.05
CA ALA A 60 -7.51 -4.96 10.97
C ALA A 60 -7.94 -4.90 12.43
N ALA A 61 -8.75 -3.90 12.80
CA ALA A 61 -9.27 -3.75 14.15
C ALA A 61 -10.16 -4.94 14.56
N ALA A 62 -11.03 -5.41 13.67
CA ALA A 62 -11.92 -6.56 13.92
C ALA A 62 -11.15 -7.88 14.13
N HIS A 63 -9.93 -7.99 13.58
CA HIS A 63 -9.10 -9.20 13.66
C HIS A 63 -7.89 -9.05 14.60
N GLY A 64 -7.83 -7.97 15.40
CA GLY A 64 -6.74 -7.73 16.36
C GLY A 64 -5.38 -7.45 15.73
N HIS A 65 -5.36 -6.93 14.51
CA HIS A 65 -4.14 -6.58 13.79
C HIS A 65 -3.98 -5.08 13.60
N HIS A 66 -2.75 -4.65 13.36
CA HIS A 66 -2.48 -3.29 12.89
C HIS A 66 -2.58 -3.24 11.35
N PRO A 67 -3.23 -2.23 10.73
CA PRO A 67 -3.41 -2.17 9.28
C PRO A 67 -2.08 -2.17 8.51
N ALA A 68 -1.03 -1.51 9.02
CA ALA A 68 0.29 -1.56 8.40
C ALA A 68 0.89 -2.98 8.40
N THR A 69 0.66 -3.78 9.45
CA THR A 69 1.08 -5.19 9.51
C THR A 69 0.42 -6.00 8.41
N LEU A 70 -0.90 -5.89 8.25
CA LEU A 70 -1.64 -6.59 7.20
C LEU A 70 -1.19 -6.17 5.80
N ALA A 71 -1.02 -4.87 5.56
CA ALA A 71 -0.62 -4.35 4.25
C ALA A 71 0.79 -4.84 3.85
N VAL A 72 1.75 -4.81 4.77
CA VAL A 72 3.12 -5.30 4.50
C VAL A 72 3.12 -6.80 4.30
N ALA A 73 2.43 -7.57 5.17
CA ALA A 73 2.34 -9.02 5.07
C ALA A 73 1.64 -9.46 3.76
N TRP A 74 0.62 -8.72 3.32
CA TRP A 74 -0.05 -8.97 2.04
C TRP A 74 0.91 -8.83 0.86
N VAL A 75 1.78 -7.82 0.85
CA VAL A 75 2.81 -7.66 -0.18
C VAL A 75 3.83 -8.79 -0.10
N MET A 76 4.32 -9.12 1.12
CA MET A 76 5.31 -10.18 1.35
C MET A 76 4.82 -11.55 0.89
N SER A 77 3.53 -11.83 1.04
CA SER A 77 2.94 -13.14 0.70
C SER A 77 2.77 -13.38 -0.81
N HIS A 78 3.04 -12.38 -1.66
CA HIS A 78 2.95 -12.57 -3.11
C HIS A 78 4.13 -13.43 -3.59
N PRO A 79 3.88 -14.53 -4.32
CA PRO A 79 4.92 -15.52 -4.66
C PRO A 79 6.06 -14.97 -5.53
N ALA A 80 5.84 -13.85 -6.24
CA ALA A 80 6.88 -13.19 -7.03
C ALA A 80 7.69 -12.17 -6.23
N VAL A 81 7.28 -11.80 -5.02
CA VAL A 81 7.97 -10.78 -4.21
C VAL A 81 9.04 -11.43 -3.33
N THR A 82 10.27 -10.96 -3.47
CA THR A 82 11.39 -11.38 -2.63
C THR A 82 11.39 -10.63 -1.30
N ALA A 83 11.21 -9.30 -1.34
CA ALA A 83 11.13 -8.47 -0.14
C ALA A 83 10.46 -7.11 -0.44
N PRO A 84 9.62 -6.58 0.45
CA PRO A 84 9.19 -5.19 0.41
C PRO A 84 10.20 -4.27 1.10
N ILE A 85 10.38 -3.06 0.57
CA ILE A 85 11.12 -1.99 1.24
C ILE A 85 10.14 -1.26 2.15
N ILE A 86 10.37 -1.35 3.45
CA ILE A 86 9.62 -0.59 4.46
C ILE A 86 10.40 0.66 4.87
N GLY A 87 9.71 1.66 5.39
CA GLY A 87 10.31 2.88 5.90
C GLY A 87 9.44 3.51 6.98
N ALA A 88 10.07 4.12 7.96
CA ALA A 88 9.42 4.80 9.06
C ALA A 88 10.22 6.01 9.49
N ARG A 89 9.58 6.98 10.17
CA ARG A 89 10.23 8.16 10.77
C ARG A 89 10.61 7.93 12.23
N ASN A 90 9.98 6.96 12.87
CA ASN A 90 10.22 6.61 14.28
C ASN A 90 9.89 5.12 14.52
N LEU A 91 10.19 4.62 15.72
CA LEU A 91 9.98 3.22 16.10
C LEU A 91 8.49 2.85 16.13
N GLU A 92 7.63 3.74 16.58
CA GLU A 92 6.18 3.51 16.62
C GLU A 92 5.59 3.20 15.23
N GLN A 93 6.11 3.86 14.18
CA GLN A 93 5.73 3.59 12.79
C GLN A 93 6.41 2.35 12.20
N LEU A 94 7.61 2.00 12.69
CA LEU A 94 8.38 0.86 12.19
C LEU A 94 7.85 -0.47 12.72
N GLU A 95 7.56 -0.53 14.00
CA GLU A 95 7.18 -1.76 14.72
C GLU A 95 6.01 -2.51 14.07
N PRO A 96 4.88 -1.88 13.68
CA PRO A 96 3.80 -2.58 13.00
C PRO A 96 4.23 -3.20 11.67
N SER A 97 5.15 -2.56 10.95
CA SER A 97 5.66 -3.08 9.68
C SER A 97 6.57 -4.30 9.88
N LEU A 98 7.36 -4.32 10.95
CA LEU A 98 8.21 -5.47 11.30
C LEU A 98 7.39 -6.69 11.73
N LYS A 99 6.29 -6.47 12.46
CA LYS A 99 5.35 -7.55 12.85
C LYS A 99 4.74 -8.29 11.66
N ALA A 100 4.81 -7.73 10.47
CA ALA A 100 4.39 -8.42 9.26
C ALA A 100 5.15 -9.73 9.00
N ALA A 101 6.41 -9.83 9.45
CA ALA A 101 7.23 -11.03 9.31
C ALA A 101 6.77 -12.19 10.23
N GLU A 102 6.01 -11.88 11.26
CA GLU A 102 5.48 -12.85 12.23
C GLU A 102 4.07 -13.32 11.86
N LEU A 103 3.41 -12.64 10.91
CA LEU A 103 2.04 -12.94 10.52
C LEU A 103 1.99 -14.07 9.48
N ALA A 104 1.34 -15.16 9.84
CA ALA A 104 1.03 -16.22 8.89
C ALA A 104 -0.07 -15.78 7.92
N MET A 105 0.32 -15.28 6.75
CA MET A 105 -0.61 -14.88 5.69
C MET A 105 -1.11 -16.12 4.94
N THR A 106 -2.24 -16.70 5.38
CA THR A 106 -2.86 -17.82 4.68
C THR A 106 -3.49 -17.37 3.36
N PRO A 107 -3.74 -18.29 2.40
CA PRO A 107 -4.44 -17.95 1.15
C PRO A 107 -5.80 -17.30 1.39
N GLU A 108 -6.54 -17.75 2.41
CA GLU A 108 -7.86 -17.23 2.78
C GLU A 108 -7.74 -15.78 3.29
N LEU A 109 -6.85 -15.52 4.25
CA LEU A 109 -6.60 -14.19 4.77
C LEU A 109 -6.14 -13.23 3.67
N ARG A 110 -5.27 -13.71 2.77
CA ARG A 110 -4.84 -12.93 1.61
C ARG A 110 -6.02 -12.58 0.70
N ALA A 111 -6.92 -13.52 0.42
CA ALA A 111 -8.09 -13.29 -0.40
C ALA A 111 -9.05 -12.29 0.24
N GLU A 112 -9.30 -12.40 1.55
CA GLU A 112 -10.14 -11.44 2.30
C GLU A 112 -9.59 -10.03 2.23
N ILE A 113 -8.28 -9.85 2.46
CA ILE A 113 -7.63 -8.54 2.35
C ILE A 113 -7.68 -8.00 0.91
N SER A 114 -7.49 -8.87 -0.09
CA SER A 114 -7.58 -8.48 -1.49
C SER A 114 -8.98 -7.98 -1.86
N ALA A 115 -10.02 -8.60 -1.32
CA ALA A 115 -11.41 -8.22 -1.57
C ALA A 115 -11.81 -6.85 -0.98
N LEU A 116 -10.98 -6.25 -0.12
CA LEU A 116 -11.22 -4.90 0.41
C LEU A 116 -11.00 -3.80 -0.64
N SER A 117 -10.29 -4.12 -1.72
CA SER A 117 -10.04 -3.16 -2.81
C SER A 117 -10.59 -3.69 -4.13
N PRO A 118 -10.98 -2.80 -5.06
CA PRO A 118 -11.29 -3.21 -6.42
C PRO A 118 -10.05 -3.83 -7.08
N GLU A 119 -10.28 -4.77 -7.98
CA GLU A 119 -9.21 -5.34 -8.78
C GLU A 119 -8.59 -4.25 -9.66
N PRO A 120 -7.27 -4.06 -9.65
CA PRO A 120 -6.64 -3.03 -10.45
C PRO A 120 -6.74 -3.39 -11.95
N PRO A 121 -6.90 -2.38 -12.82
CA PRO A 121 -6.87 -2.62 -14.26
C PRO A 121 -5.52 -3.21 -14.68
N PRO A 122 -5.45 -3.86 -15.85
CA PRO A 122 -4.19 -4.31 -16.44
C PRO A 122 -3.14 -3.19 -16.46
N ALA A 123 -1.87 -3.54 -16.36
CA ALA A 123 -0.77 -2.55 -16.28
C ALA A 123 -0.75 -1.57 -17.47
N THR A 124 -1.20 -2.03 -18.66
CA THR A 124 -1.34 -1.22 -19.87
C THR A 124 -2.42 -0.14 -19.79
N ASP A 125 -3.39 -0.30 -18.88
CA ASP A 125 -4.57 0.58 -18.78
C ASP A 125 -4.54 1.45 -17.52
N ARG A 126 -3.41 1.45 -16.79
CA ARG A 126 -3.29 2.20 -15.55
C ARG A 126 -3.24 3.70 -15.81
N SER A 127 -4.01 4.44 -15.01
CA SER A 127 -4.14 5.90 -15.11
C SER A 127 -2.86 6.67 -14.79
N GLU A 128 -1.88 6.06 -14.16
CA GLU A 128 -0.57 6.67 -13.85
C GLU A 128 0.12 7.18 -15.11
N GLU A 129 -0.04 6.50 -16.24
CA GLU A 129 0.48 6.94 -17.53
C GLU A 129 -0.35 8.08 -18.14
N LYS A 130 -1.63 8.20 -17.76
CA LYS A 130 -2.54 9.25 -18.25
C LYS A 130 -2.38 10.59 -17.53
N LEU A 131 -1.71 10.61 -16.37
CA LEU A 131 -1.50 11.82 -15.57
C LEU A 131 -0.33 12.69 -16.03
N GLY A 132 0.34 12.33 -17.12
CA GLY A 132 1.43 13.12 -17.69
C GLY A 132 2.71 13.17 -16.84
N PHE A 133 2.84 12.30 -15.84
CA PHE A 133 4.05 12.18 -15.04
C PHE A 133 4.86 10.97 -15.52
N THR A 134 6.10 11.23 -15.94
CA THR A 134 7.05 10.16 -16.19
C THR A 134 7.66 9.67 -14.87
N TYR A 135 8.31 8.52 -14.89
CA TYR A 135 9.01 7.92 -13.76
C TYR A 135 10.03 8.85 -13.08
N ARG A 136 10.44 9.94 -13.75
CA ARG A 136 11.38 10.96 -13.24
C ARG A 136 10.68 12.20 -12.71
N GLY A 137 9.37 12.22 -12.57
CA GLY A 137 8.62 13.38 -12.10
C GLY A 137 8.51 14.54 -13.09
N ALA A 138 8.95 14.34 -14.34
CA ALA A 138 8.75 15.31 -15.39
C ALA A 138 7.34 15.19 -15.98
N LEU A 139 6.72 16.33 -16.26
CA LEU A 139 5.47 16.35 -17.02
C LEU A 139 5.76 15.81 -18.43
N ALA A 140 4.98 14.84 -18.88
CA ALA A 140 4.96 14.48 -20.30
C ALA A 140 4.43 15.68 -21.10
N ARG A 141 5.16 16.10 -22.10
CA ARG A 141 4.77 17.20 -23.00
C ARG A 141 3.71 16.75 -23.99
#